data_83e309c362abb98d64281cf000c8b83d
#
_entry.id   83e309c362abb98d64281cf000c8b83d
#
_cell.length_a   1.000
_cell.length_b   1.000
_cell.length_c   1.000
_cell.angle_alpha   90.00
_cell.angle_beta   90.00
_cell.angle_gamma   90.00
#
_symmetry.space_group_name_H-M   'P 1'
#
loop_
_entity.id
_entity.type
_entity.pdbx_description
1 polymer ?
#
loop_
_entity_poly.entity_id
_entity_poly.type
_entity_poly.pdbx_seq_one_letter_code
_entity_poly.pdbx_strand_id
1 'polypeptide(L)'
;MKNKLIFAFIILVFLTSCVGTSSTGIFGTGVTIAMDPRSLGTQIDDSIMDKSLDAKLIATNKNYFLNVKTKIIDGRIFITGKVDTVEEKLNITKMAWEIKGARSVKNDLKIKDKFNFKQSAKDLLITSQLRSALIFNKKIKAVNYNIDTYKKKIYVY
;
A
#
# COMPACT_ATOMS: atom_id res chain seq x y z
N MET A 1 37.23 16.16 -26.26
CA MET A 1 36.12 16.90 -25.64
C MET A 1 34.77 16.22 -25.89
N LYS A 2 34.45 15.70 -27.07
CA LYS A 2 33.18 15.00 -27.38
C LYS A 2 32.87 13.82 -26.44
N ASN A 3 33.85 12.97 -26.12
CA ASN A 3 33.61 11.78 -25.25
C ASN A 3 33.29 12.14 -23.81
N LYS A 4 33.81 13.26 -23.31
CA LYS A 4 33.44 13.73 -21.93
C LYS A 4 32.02 14.29 -21.87
N LEU A 5 31.57 14.92 -22.96
CA LEU A 5 30.18 15.39 -23.09
C LEU A 5 29.17 14.24 -23.18
N ILE A 6 29.50 13.18 -23.93
CA ILE A 6 28.68 11.98 -24.03
C ILE A 6 28.61 11.26 -22.69
N PHE A 7 29.74 11.17 -21.95
CA PHE A 7 29.78 10.56 -20.63
C PHE A 7 28.97 11.34 -19.60
N ALA A 8 29.05 12.69 -19.63
CA ALA A 8 28.25 13.57 -18.79
C ALA A 8 26.73 13.45 -19.12
N PHE A 9 26.37 13.32 -20.39
CA PHE A 9 24.98 13.14 -20.81
C PHE A 9 24.41 11.78 -20.37
N ILE A 10 25.22 10.72 -20.43
CA ILE A 10 24.83 9.38 -19.95
C ILE A 10 24.59 9.41 -18.43
N ILE A 11 25.49 10.06 -17.66
CA ILE A 11 25.32 10.20 -16.21
C ILE A 11 24.05 11.00 -15.88
N LEU A 12 23.74 12.06 -16.62
CA LEU A 12 22.55 12.87 -16.41
C LEU A 12 21.26 12.07 -16.63
N VAL A 13 21.23 11.17 -17.62
CA VAL A 13 20.07 10.29 -17.88
C VAL A 13 19.88 9.27 -16.77
N PHE A 14 20.95 8.77 -16.14
CA PHE A 14 20.84 7.84 -15.00
C PHE A 14 20.41 8.53 -13.69
N LEU A 15 20.63 9.83 -13.53
CA LEU A 15 20.21 10.58 -12.34
C LEU A 15 18.70 10.87 -12.30
N THR A 16 18.00 10.83 -13.44
CA THR A 16 16.55 11.01 -13.49
C THR A 16 15.76 9.75 -13.16
N SER A 17 16.43 8.61 -13.00
CA SER A 17 15.84 7.29 -12.74
C SER A 17 15.40 7.08 -11.28
N CYS A 18 15.65 8.04 -10.38
CA CYS A 18 15.32 7.91 -8.96
C CYS A 18 14.09 8.74 -8.57
N VAL A 19 13.05 8.76 -9.43
CA VAL A 19 11.71 9.16 -9.00
C VAL A 19 11.06 7.93 -8.39
N GLY A 20 10.95 7.98 -7.05
CA GLY A 20 10.56 6.90 -6.17
C GLY A 20 9.51 5.95 -6.74
N THR A 21 9.82 4.69 -6.67
CA THR A 21 8.90 3.58 -6.85
C THR A 21 7.92 3.46 -5.67
N SER A 22 7.21 4.53 -5.35
CA SER A 22 5.86 4.34 -4.88
C SER A 22 5.06 3.86 -6.09
N SER A 23 4.29 2.81 -5.96
CA SER A 23 3.46 2.18 -7.00
C SER A 23 2.41 3.12 -7.63
N THR A 24 2.56 4.40 -7.44
CA THR A 24 1.82 5.52 -8.01
C THR A 24 2.79 6.48 -8.69
N GLY A 25 3.40 6.04 -9.81
CA GLY A 25 4.07 6.95 -10.73
C GLY A 25 3.05 7.99 -11.25
N ILE A 26 3.54 9.15 -11.69
CA ILE A 26 2.71 10.27 -12.20
C ILE A 26 1.66 9.81 -13.23
N PHE A 27 1.99 8.79 -14.03
CA PHE A 27 1.06 8.17 -14.98
C PHE A 27 0.08 7.17 -14.33
N GLY A 28 0.47 6.48 -13.24
CA GLY A 28 -0.38 5.52 -12.54
C GLY A 28 -1.50 6.20 -11.75
N THR A 29 -1.26 7.36 -11.18
CA THR A 29 -2.27 8.08 -10.37
C THR A 29 -3.40 8.60 -11.25
N GLY A 30 -3.11 9.16 -12.43
CA GLY A 30 -4.13 9.67 -13.33
C GLY A 30 -5.06 8.57 -13.87
N VAL A 31 -4.51 7.43 -14.23
CA VAL A 31 -5.28 6.29 -14.75
C VAL A 31 -6.13 5.65 -13.65
N THR A 32 -5.60 5.50 -12.44
CA THR A 32 -6.35 4.92 -11.31
C THR A 32 -7.53 5.81 -10.91
N ILE A 33 -7.35 7.13 -10.88
CA ILE A 33 -8.43 8.09 -10.58
C ILE A 33 -9.53 8.02 -11.64
N ALA A 34 -9.17 7.97 -12.93
CA ALA A 34 -10.14 7.94 -14.01
C ALA A 34 -10.96 6.63 -14.09
N MET A 35 -10.41 5.52 -13.59
CA MET A 35 -11.07 4.20 -13.60
C MET A 35 -11.77 3.85 -12.30
N ASP A 36 -11.60 4.64 -11.24
CA ASP A 36 -12.26 4.44 -9.95
C ASP A 36 -13.70 4.97 -10.03
N PRO A 37 -14.72 4.18 -9.67
CA PRO A 37 -16.12 4.60 -9.72
C PRO A 37 -16.50 5.65 -8.66
N ARG A 38 -15.63 5.90 -7.66
CA ARG A 38 -15.87 6.88 -6.61
C ARG A 38 -15.69 8.30 -7.13
N SER A 39 -16.36 9.27 -6.51
CA SER A 39 -16.14 10.67 -6.82
C SER A 39 -14.69 11.11 -6.53
N LEU A 40 -14.20 12.10 -7.25
CA LEU A 40 -12.87 12.69 -6.99
C LEU A 40 -12.76 13.20 -5.55
N GLY A 41 -13.82 13.84 -5.02
CA GLY A 41 -13.86 14.31 -3.65
C GLY A 41 -13.64 13.17 -2.66
N THR A 42 -14.35 12.05 -2.80
CA THR A 42 -14.18 10.87 -1.95
C THR A 42 -12.77 10.30 -2.03
N GLN A 43 -12.17 10.27 -3.23
CA GLN A 43 -10.80 9.77 -3.40
C GLN A 43 -9.76 10.68 -2.72
N ILE A 44 -9.98 12.00 -2.78
CA ILE A 44 -9.12 12.97 -2.10
C ILE A 44 -9.25 12.83 -0.58
N ASP A 45 -10.47 12.76 -0.06
CA ASP A 45 -10.74 12.59 1.37
C ASP A 45 -10.10 11.30 1.89
N ASP A 46 -10.31 10.17 1.20
CA ASP A 46 -9.68 8.87 1.53
C ASP A 46 -8.15 8.98 1.54
N SER A 47 -7.57 9.70 0.58
CA SER A 47 -6.12 9.90 0.51
C SER A 47 -5.57 10.74 1.66
N ILE A 48 -6.28 11.78 2.06
CA ILE A 48 -5.92 12.61 3.23
C ILE A 48 -5.99 11.78 4.51
N MET A 49 -7.05 10.99 4.68
CA MET A 49 -7.22 10.09 5.82
C MET A 49 -6.08 9.05 5.88
N ASP A 50 -5.71 8.45 4.74
CA ASP A 50 -4.64 7.45 4.63
C ASP A 50 -3.29 8.05 5.06
N LYS A 51 -2.94 9.23 4.54
CA LYS A 51 -1.72 9.93 4.94
C LYS A 51 -1.72 10.37 6.41
N SER A 52 -2.87 10.75 6.95
CA SER A 52 -3.00 11.10 8.36
C SER A 52 -2.79 9.88 9.26
N LEU A 53 -3.31 8.72 8.88
CA LEU A 53 -3.10 7.47 9.61
C LEU A 53 -1.64 7.01 9.50
N ASP A 54 -1.05 7.04 8.30
CA ASP A 54 0.36 6.72 8.09
C ASP A 54 1.26 7.58 8.97
N ALA A 55 1.02 8.89 9.02
CA ALA A 55 1.79 9.82 9.85
C ALA A 55 1.69 9.47 11.36
N LYS A 56 0.49 9.13 11.85
CA LYS A 56 0.30 8.68 13.23
C LYS A 56 1.05 7.37 13.52
N LEU A 57 0.97 6.41 12.61
CA LEU A 57 1.66 5.13 12.74
C LEU A 57 3.18 5.32 12.82
N ILE A 58 3.74 6.13 11.92
CA ILE A 58 5.19 6.44 11.89
C ILE A 58 5.63 7.17 13.17
N ALA A 59 4.85 8.15 13.61
CA ALA A 59 5.14 8.91 14.83
C ALA A 59 5.13 8.04 16.08
N THR A 60 4.28 7.01 16.11
CA THR A 60 4.17 6.08 17.26
C THR A 60 5.29 5.05 17.24
N ASN A 61 5.52 4.41 16.09
CA ASN A 61 6.58 3.41 15.93
C ASN A 61 6.96 3.27 14.45
N LYS A 62 8.21 3.55 14.11
CA LYS A 62 8.73 3.42 12.74
C LYS A 62 8.54 2.03 12.14
N ASN A 63 8.50 0.99 12.95
CA ASN A 63 8.28 -0.39 12.48
C ASN A 63 6.85 -0.60 11.97
N TYR A 64 5.88 0.21 12.39
CA TYR A 64 4.51 0.11 11.87
C TYR A 64 4.48 0.45 10.39
N PHE A 65 5.21 1.47 9.96
CA PHE A 65 5.29 1.83 8.54
C PHE A 65 5.75 0.67 7.63
N LEU A 66 6.63 -0.18 8.13
CA LEU A 66 7.16 -1.32 7.36
C LEU A 66 6.26 -2.56 7.43
N ASN A 67 5.55 -2.74 8.54
CA ASN A 67 4.85 -4.00 8.84
C ASN A 67 3.32 -3.89 8.77
N VAL A 68 2.79 -2.67 8.77
CA VAL A 68 1.36 -2.38 8.72
C VAL A 68 1.06 -1.69 7.40
N LYS A 69 0.01 -2.14 6.75
CA LYS A 69 -0.52 -1.51 5.53
C LYS A 69 -1.92 -1.03 5.79
N THR A 70 -2.20 0.18 5.40
CA THR A 70 -3.50 0.79 5.45
C THR A 70 -4.10 0.91 4.06
N LYS A 71 -5.40 0.90 3.99
CA LYS A 71 -6.16 1.27 2.80
C LYS A 71 -7.48 1.86 3.24
N ILE A 72 -7.82 3.01 2.67
CA ILE A 72 -9.08 3.68 2.96
C ILE A 72 -9.93 3.74 1.70
N ILE A 73 -11.18 3.34 1.83
CA ILE A 73 -12.15 3.31 0.74
C ILE A 73 -13.49 3.79 1.28
N ASP A 74 -13.93 4.96 0.81
CA ASP A 74 -15.18 5.59 1.24
C ASP A 74 -15.26 5.73 2.77
N GLY A 75 -14.17 6.21 3.40
CA GLY A 75 -14.04 6.37 4.84
C GLY A 75 -13.93 5.05 5.64
N ARG A 76 -13.91 3.92 4.96
CA ARG A 76 -13.69 2.60 5.57
C ARG A 76 -12.21 2.28 5.59
N ILE A 77 -11.66 2.10 6.78
CA ILE A 77 -10.25 1.85 7.03
C ILE A 77 -9.99 0.35 7.12
N PHE A 78 -9.15 -0.16 6.24
CA PHE A 78 -8.69 -1.54 6.24
C PHE A 78 -7.23 -1.57 6.66
N ILE A 79 -6.91 -2.39 7.66
CA ILE A 79 -5.56 -2.51 8.22
C ILE A 79 -5.12 -3.95 8.12
N THR A 80 -4.00 -4.18 7.44
CA THR A 80 -3.40 -5.50 7.27
C THR A 80 -1.92 -5.48 7.62
N GLY A 81 -1.34 -6.65 7.83
CA GLY A 81 0.08 -6.77 8.15
C GLY A 81 0.36 -7.57 9.41
N LYS A 82 1.47 -7.24 10.05
CA LYS A 82 1.99 -7.99 11.20
C LYS A 82 2.46 -7.04 12.29
N VAL A 83 2.10 -7.35 13.53
CA VAL A 83 2.55 -6.67 14.75
C VAL A 83 3.13 -7.67 15.73
N ASP A 84 3.89 -7.22 16.72
CA ASP A 84 4.55 -8.10 17.67
C ASP A 84 3.61 -8.52 18.80
N THR A 85 2.67 -7.64 19.20
CA THR A 85 1.78 -7.87 20.36
C THR A 85 0.31 -7.56 20.04
N VAL A 86 -0.57 -8.07 20.91
CA VAL A 86 -2.01 -7.76 20.87
C VAL A 86 -2.25 -6.30 21.21
N GLU A 87 -1.45 -5.72 22.10
CA GLU A 87 -1.54 -4.31 22.50
C GLU A 87 -1.26 -3.39 21.31
N GLU A 88 -0.23 -3.70 20.52
CA GLU A 88 0.05 -2.96 19.27
C GLU A 88 -1.14 -3.00 18.31
N LYS A 89 -1.75 -4.17 18.14
CA LYS A 89 -2.94 -4.32 17.30
C LYS A 89 -4.09 -3.46 17.79
N LEU A 90 -4.34 -3.41 19.12
CA LEU A 90 -5.38 -2.59 19.73
C LEU A 90 -5.07 -1.10 19.58
N ASN A 91 -3.82 -0.69 19.84
CA ASN A 91 -3.40 0.71 19.69
C ASN A 91 -3.56 1.21 18.25
N ILE A 92 -3.20 0.41 17.26
CA ILE A 92 -3.39 0.75 15.85
C ILE A 92 -4.89 0.88 15.51
N THR A 93 -5.74 0.00 16.06
CA THR A 93 -7.20 0.13 15.88
C THR A 93 -7.72 1.44 16.46
N LYS A 94 -7.26 1.82 17.67
CA LYS A 94 -7.63 3.08 18.31
C LYS A 94 -7.20 4.28 17.45
N MET A 95 -5.94 4.30 17.01
CA MET A 95 -5.42 5.37 16.14
C MET A 95 -6.24 5.51 14.85
N ALA A 96 -6.69 4.41 14.27
CA ALA A 96 -7.53 4.43 13.07
C ALA A 96 -8.91 5.06 13.34
N TRP A 97 -9.55 4.77 14.48
CA TRP A 97 -10.80 5.40 14.86
C TRP A 97 -10.69 6.89 15.15
N GLU A 98 -9.50 7.37 15.52
CA GLU A 98 -9.23 8.80 15.75
C GLU A 98 -9.07 9.61 14.45
N ILE A 99 -9.06 8.96 13.29
CA ILE A 99 -8.97 9.65 12.00
C ILE A 99 -10.33 10.28 11.68
N LYS A 100 -10.32 11.59 11.46
CA LYS A 100 -11.53 12.33 11.09
C LYS A 100 -12.10 11.78 9.78
N GLY A 101 -13.36 11.40 9.79
CA GLY A 101 -14.04 10.82 8.63
C GLY A 101 -14.07 9.30 8.61
N ALA A 102 -13.45 8.62 9.59
CA ALA A 102 -13.51 7.17 9.71
C ALA A 102 -14.95 6.70 9.93
N ARG A 103 -15.47 5.88 9.01
CA ARG A 103 -16.81 5.28 9.08
C ARG A 103 -16.77 3.88 9.67
N SER A 104 -15.73 3.13 9.37
CA SER A 104 -15.49 1.81 9.94
C SER A 104 -14.01 1.47 9.91
N VAL A 105 -13.59 0.58 10.84
CA VAL A 105 -12.22 0.08 10.92
C VAL A 105 -12.26 -1.45 10.90
N LYS A 106 -11.65 -2.03 9.87
CA LYS A 106 -11.42 -3.47 9.79
C LYS A 106 -9.94 -3.76 10.02
N ASN A 107 -9.62 -4.32 11.18
CA ASN A 107 -8.26 -4.63 11.59
C ASN A 107 -7.97 -6.14 11.45
N ASP A 108 -7.31 -6.49 10.34
CA ASP A 108 -6.86 -7.87 10.04
C ASP A 108 -5.37 -8.08 10.34
N LEU A 109 -4.77 -7.26 11.23
CA LEU A 109 -3.40 -7.46 11.70
C LEU A 109 -3.22 -8.82 12.35
N LYS A 110 -2.11 -9.47 12.03
CA LYS A 110 -1.69 -10.73 12.64
C LYS A 110 -0.53 -10.49 13.60
N ILE A 111 -0.52 -11.23 14.71
CA ILE A 111 0.64 -11.25 15.59
C ILE A 111 1.77 -11.98 14.87
N LYS A 112 3.00 -11.45 14.92
CA LYS A 112 4.17 -12.09 14.34
C LYS A 112 4.40 -13.43 15.01
N ASP A 113 4.37 -14.48 14.20
CA ASP A 113 4.97 -15.75 14.62
C ASP A 113 6.48 -15.70 14.36
N LYS A 114 7.22 -16.70 14.83
CA LYS A 114 8.62 -16.88 14.44
C LYS A 114 8.75 -16.74 12.93
N PHE A 115 9.64 -15.83 12.49
CA PHE A 115 9.81 -15.49 11.07
C PHE A 115 10.06 -16.76 10.25
N ASN A 116 9.20 -17.04 9.30
CA ASN A 116 9.35 -18.16 8.38
C ASN A 116 9.54 -17.61 6.96
N PHE A 117 10.79 -17.47 6.54
CA PHE A 117 11.17 -16.95 5.23
C PHE A 117 10.45 -17.68 4.08
N LYS A 118 10.40 -19.02 4.16
CA LYS A 118 9.75 -19.86 3.13
C LYS A 118 8.25 -19.53 2.99
N GLN A 119 7.57 -19.29 4.12
CA GLN A 119 6.16 -18.91 4.13
C GLN A 119 5.96 -17.51 3.54
N SER A 120 6.78 -16.56 3.93
CA SER A 120 6.70 -15.18 3.42
C SER A 120 6.96 -15.09 1.92
N ALA A 121 7.92 -15.87 1.40
CA ALA A 121 8.19 -15.97 -0.03
C ALA A 121 6.98 -16.57 -0.79
N LYS A 122 6.33 -17.60 -0.25
CA LYS A 122 5.10 -18.16 -0.84
C LYS A 122 3.95 -17.16 -0.86
N ASP A 123 3.75 -16.42 0.23
CA ASP A 123 2.70 -15.41 0.31
C ASP A 123 2.92 -14.30 -0.72
N LEU A 124 4.17 -13.88 -0.94
CA LEU A 124 4.53 -12.92 -1.98
C LEU A 124 4.24 -13.45 -3.39
N LEU A 125 4.59 -14.70 -3.67
CA LEU A 125 4.31 -15.33 -4.97
C LEU A 125 2.80 -15.39 -5.24
N ILE A 126 1.99 -15.79 -4.27
CA ILE A 126 0.52 -15.84 -4.40
C ILE A 126 -0.04 -14.44 -4.71
N THR A 127 0.39 -13.43 -3.96
CA THR A 127 -0.05 -12.04 -4.19
C THR A 127 0.32 -11.58 -5.61
N SER A 128 1.55 -11.84 -6.05
CA SER A 128 2.05 -11.41 -7.36
C SER A 128 1.30 -12.09 -8.50
N GLN A 129 1.07 -13.39 -8.40
CA GLN A 129 0.31 -14.15 -9.41
C GLN A 129 -1.13 -13.65 -9.52
N LEU A 130 -1.79 -13.43 -8.39
CA LEU A 130 -3.17 -12.95 -8.40
C LEU A 130 -3.28 -11.52 -8.94
N ARG A 131 -2.37 -10.63 -8.56
CA ARG A 131 -2.32 -9.27 -9.12
C ARG A 131 -2.12 -9.29 -10.63
N SER A 132 -1.18 -10.11 -11.12
CA SER A 132 -0.96 -10.27 -12.56
C SER A 132 -2.22 -10.77 -13.26
N ALA A 133 -2.86 -11.81 -12.73
CA ALA A 133 -4.10 -12.36 -13.29
C ALA A 133 -5.22 -11.31 -13.37
N LEU A 134 -5.37 -10.47 -12.35
CA LEU A 134 -6.36 -9.38 -12.35
C LEU A 134 -6.03 -8.29 -13.38
N ILE A 135 -4.76 -7.92 -13.52
CA ILE A 135 -4.33 -6.91 -14.50
C ILE A 135 -4.63 -7.36 -15.93
N PHE A 136 -4.39 -8.64 -16.23
CA PHE A 136 -4.66 -9.20 -17.56
C PHE A 136 -6.14 -9.55 -17.81
N ASN A 137 -6.99 -9.48 -16.80
CA ASN A 137 -8.41 -9.79 -16.95
C ASN A 137 -9.19 -8.59 -17.51
N LYS A 138 -9.72 -8.72 -18.72
CA LYS A 138 -10.47 -7.65 -19.40
C LYS A 138 -11.81 -7.31 -18.74
N LYS A 139 -12.37 -8.19 -17.93
CA LYS A 139 -13.69 -8.02 -17.28
C LYS A 139 -13.58 -7.38 -15.89
N ILE A 140 -12.39 -7.39 -15.29
CA ILE A 140 -12.15 -6.89 -13.93
C ILE A 140 -11.24 -5.67 -13.99
N LYS A 141 -11.65 -4.59 -13.35
CA LYS A 141 -10.79 -3.41 -13.18
C LYS A 141 -9.88 -3.64 -11.97
N ALA A 142 -8.65 -4.10 -12.19
CA ALA A 142 -7.68 -4.44 -11.14
C ALA A 142 -7.42 -3.30 -10.16
N VAL A 143 -7.60 -2.05 -10.58
CA VAL A 143 -7.42 -0.85 -9.74
C VAL A 143 -8.42 -0.74 -8.59
N ASN A 144 -9.56 -1.43 -8.70
CA ASN A 144 -10.59 -1.43 -7.65
C ASN A 144 -10.31 -2.43 -6.52
N TYR A 145 -9.26 -3.23 -6.65
CA TYR A 145 -8.94 -4.29 -5.69
C TYR A 145 -7.56 -4.11 -5.11
N ASN A 146 -7.47 -4.17 -3.80
CA ASN A 146 -6.20 -4.31 -3.11
C ASN A 146 -6.09 -5.74 -2.58
N ILE A 147 -4.91 -6.36 -2.78
CA ILE A 147 -4.69 -7.77 -2.47
C ILE A 147 -3.47 -7.91 -1.59
N ASP A 148 -3.64 -8.59 -0.48
CA ASP A 148 -2.56 -9.02 0.39
C ASP A 148 -2.69 -10.50 0.73
N THR A 149 -1.56 -11.18 0.90
CA THR A 149 -1.54 -12.59 1.31
C THR A 149 -0.76 -12.74 2.61
N TYR A 150 -1.32 -13.50 3.53
CA TYR A 150 -0.69 -13.86 4.78
C TYR A 150 -1.02 -15.31 5.16
N LYS A 151 0.01 -16.12 5.40
CA LYS A 151 -0.13 -17.56 5.70
C LYS A 151 -1.03 -18.27 4.69
N LYS A 152 -0.82 -18.03 3.40
CA LYS A 152 -1.60 -18.56 2.26
C LYS A 152 -3.07 -18.10 2.23
N LYS A 153 -3.47 -17.17 3.07
CA LYS A 153 -4.81 -16.59 3.07
C LYS A 153 -4.77 -15.28 2.31
N ILE A 154 -5.65 -15.16 1.33
CA ILE A 154 -5.74 -13.97 0.47
C ILE A 154 -6.77 -13.03 1.08
N TYR A 155 -6.40 -11.77 1.19
CA TYR A 155 -7.26 -10.67 1.61
C TYR A 155 -7.47 -9.76 0.41
N VAL A 156 -8.73 -9.55 0.03
CA VAL A 156 -9.14 -8.67 -1.07
C VAL A 156 -10.05 -7.60 -0.49
N TYR A 157 -9.76 -6.31 -0.78
CA TYR A 157 -10.53 -5.15 -0.34
C TYR A 157 -10.33 -3.96 -1.27
#